data_1886bb93a5df89701042632c0c681396
#
_entry.id   1886bb93a5df89701042632c0c681396
#
_cell.length_a   1.000
_cell.length_b   1.000
_cell.length_c   1.000
_cell.angle_alpha   90.00
_cell.angle_beta   90.00
_cell.angle_gamma   90.00
#
_symmetry.space_group_name_H-M   'P 1'
#
loop_
_entity.id
_entity.type
_entity.pdbx_description
1 polymer ?
#
loop_
_entity_poly.entity_id
_entity_poly.type
_entity_poly.pdbx_seq_one_letter_code
_entity_poly.pdbx_strand_id
1 'polypeptide(L)'
;MPVARVDGLSIAYEVIGDAGQPWVITPGGRFSKDYPGVREMAQALAEHGRQVVIWDRPNCGASDICVTGASESDVQADALAGLLRQLGLAPAVVIGGSGGSRVSLLAGARHPEVASGLAVWWISGGPFGLMSLGVHYCGNSIATAWQKGMEAVVDLPEWQEVIERNPGNRQRLLEQDPREFIATLERWMLVYYPRPDEVVPGLAKSAAGGIAVPTLVFRSGTTDVHHTRATSEAVAAAVPTAQLVEPPWGDNEWNERGASGDSLFIRWPLLVPQLLEWADRAVPG
;
A
#
# COMPACT_ATOMS: atom_id res chain seq x y z
N MET A 1 12.75 16.96 -4.85
CA MET A 1 12.29 15.58 -4.62
C MET A 1 12.37 14.84 -5.95
N PRO A 2 12.98 13.64 -6.01
CA PRO A 2 13.04 12.83 -7.22
C PRO A 2 11.66 12.40 -7.69
N VAL A 3 11.49 12.33 -9.02
CA VAL A 3 10.25 11.90 -9.69
C VAL A 3 10.61 10.96 -10.83
N ALA A 4 9.96 9.81 -10.91
CA ALA A 4 10.04 8.88 -12.02
C ALA A 4 8.80 9.00 -12.91
N ARG A 5 8.96 8.72 -14.22
CA ARG A 5 7.82 8.68 -15.17
C ARG A 5 7.44 7.24 -15.44
N VAL A 6 6.36 6.78 -14.84
CA VAL A 6 5.86 5.40 -14.95
C VAL A 6 4.50 5.42 -15.64
N ASP A 7 4.40 4.82 -16.81
CA ASP A 7 3.17 4.73 -17.61
C ASP A 7 2.43 6.07 -17.76
N GLY A 8 3.22 7.13 -17.98
CA GLY A 8 2.70 8.50 -18.13
C GLY A 8 2.45 9.25 -16.83
N LEU A 9 2.53 8.60 -15.66
CA LEU A 9 2.37 9.22 -14.35
C LEU A 9 3.72 9.70 -13.79
N SER A 10 3.71 10.82 -13.10
CA SER A 10 4.83 11.28 -12.27
C SER A 10 4.72 10.63 -10.90
N ILE A 11 5.68 9.79 -10.54
CA ILE A 11 5.74 9.08 -9.27
C ILE A 11 6.86 9.68 -8.42
N ALA A 12 6.50 10.27 -7.30
CA ALA A 12 7.44 10.84 -6.35
C ALA A 12 8.05 9.74 -5.47
N TYR A 13 9.36 9.75 -5.32
CA TYR A 13 10.09 8.73 -4.54
C TYR A 13 11.33 9.31 -3.87
N GLU A 14 11.95 8.51 -3.03
CA GLU A 14 13.27 8.73 -2.48
C GLU A 14 13.97 7.38 -2.30
N VAL A 15 15.28 7.37 -2.48
CA VAL A 15 16.13 6.21 -2.19
C VAL A 15 17.00 6.55 -0.98
N ILE A 16 16.98 5.70 0.02
CA ILE A 16 17.72 5.82 1.28
C ILE A 16 18.69 4.65 1.35
N GLY A 17 19.98 4.95 1.55
CA GLY A 17 21.07 3.99 1.41
C GLY A 17 21.64 3.95 -0.01
N ASP A 18 22.97 3.82 -0.11
CA ASP A 18 23.69 3.97 -1.39
C ASP A 18 23.85 2.63 -2.15
N ALA A 19 23.75 1.52 -1.45
CA ALA A 19 23.98 0.18 -2.00
C ALA A 19 23.31 -0.90 -1.15
N GLY A 20 23.40 -2.14 -1.60
CA GLY A 20 22.89 -3.32 -0.92
C GLY A 20 21.61 -3.87 -1.55
N GLN A 21 21.03 -4.87 -0.92
CA GLN A 21 19.78 -5.47 -1.41
C GLN A 21 18.67 -4.40 -1.51
N PRO A 22 17.99 -4.29 -2.68
CA PRO A 22 16.90 -3.33 -2.83
C PRO A 22 15.68 -3.70 -2.00
N TRP A 23 15.11 -2.69 -1.36
CA TRP A 23 13.85 -2.77 -0.61
C TRP A 23 12.92 -1.65 -1.03
N VAL A 24 11.62 -1.85 -0.91
CA VAL A 24 10.63 -0.80 -1.09
C VAL A 24 9.58 -0.86 0.01
N ILE A 25 9.30 0.29 0.64
CA ILE A 25 8.27 0.43 1.67
C ILE A 25 7.04 1.10 1.07
N THR A 26 5.90 0.44 1.14
CA THR A 26 4.61 0.98 0.70
C THR A 26 3.76 1.34 1.93
N PRO A 27 3.47 2.64 2.15
CA PRO A 27 2.61 3.10 3.24
C PRO A 27 1.17 2.60 3.10
N GLY A 28 0.41 2.64 4.19
CA GLY A 28 -1.03 2.36 4.20
C GLY A 28 -1.89 3.60 3.90
N GLY A 29 -3.20 3.44 3.90
CA GLY A 29 -4.15 4.53 3.67
C GLY A 29 -3.90 5.27 2.36
N ARG A 30 -4.15 6.57 2.33
CA ARG A 30 -3.65 7.51 1.31
C ARG A 30 -2.52 8.37 1.86
N PHE A 31 -1.77 7.86 2.84
CA PHE A 31 -0.62 8.55 3.42
C PHE A 31 0.56 8.60 2.46
N SER A 32 1.28 9.71 2.50
CA SER A 32 2.51 9.91 1.72
C SER A 32 3.69 9.11 2.29
N LYS A 33 4.75 9.00 1.49
CA LYS A 33 6.05 8.44 1.91
C LYS A 33 6.70 9.20 3.09
N ASP A 34 6.26 10.44 3.31
CA ASP A 34 6.79 11.30 4.39
C ASP A 34 5.98 11.17 5.70
N TYR A 35 4.98 10.28 5.73
CA TYR A 35 4.21 10.04 6.95
C TYR A 35 5.12 9.45 8.05
N PRO A 36 5.11 10.01 9.28
CA PRO A 36 6.06 9.61 10.33
C PRO A 36 6.03 8.10 10.62
N GLY A 37 7.21 7.49 10.71
CA GLY A 37 7.42 6.05 10.84
C GLY A 37 7.89 5.38 9.55
N VAL A 38 7.55 5.91 8.37
CA VAL A 38 7.96 5.35 7.07
C VAL A 38 9.45 5.62 6.82
N ARG A 39 9.87 6.89 6.93
CA ARG A 39 11.26 7.30 6.72
C ARG A 39 12.18 6.70 7.77
N GLU A 40 11.76 6.70 9.03
CA GLU A 40 12.52 6.14 10.15
C GLU A 40 12.76 4.64 9.95
N MET A 41 11.76 3.91 9.45
CA MET A 41 11.92 2.49 9.10
C MET A 41 12.91 2.30 7.94
N ALA A 42 12.83 3.15 6.90
CA ALA A 42 13.75 3.10 5.77
C ALA A 42 15.21 3.41 6.20
N GLN A 43 15.40 4.39 7.07
CA GLN A 43 16.71 4.71 7.64
C GLN A 43 17.26 3.56 8.45
N ALA A 44 16.45 2.96 9.31
CA ALA A 44 16.88 1.81 10.11
C ALA A 44 17.27 0.60 9.24
N LEU A 45 16.59 0.33 8.14
CA LEU A 45 16.99 -0.69 7.17
C LEU A 45 18.29 -0.31 6.45
N ALA A 46 18.46 0.96 6.06
CA ALA A 46 19.66 1.45 5.38
C ALA A 46 20.90 1.38 6.27
N GLU A 47 20.78 1.63 7.57
CA GLU A 47 21.86 1.44 8.56
C GLU A 47 22.39 0.00 8.61
N HIS A 48 21.57 -0.97 8.14
CA HIS A 48 21.94 -2.38 8.01
C HIS A 48 22.29 -2.78 6.56
N GLY A 49 22.69 -1.81 5.73
CA GLY A 49 23.19 -2.07 4.38
C GLY A 49 22.10 -2.44 3.38
N ARG A 50 20.88 -1.91 3.54
CA ARG A 50 19.80 -2.07 2.56
C ARG A 50 19.64 -0.76 1.76
N GLN A 51 19.32 -0.90 0.47
CA GLN A 51 18.97 0.25 -0.37
C GLN A 51 17.43 0.35 -0.43
N VAL A 52 16.85 1.37 0.20
CA VAL A 52 15.41 1.42 0.47
C VAL A 52 14.72 2.52 -0.31
N VAL A 53 13.72 2.14 -1.12
CA VAL A 53 12.83 3.08 -1.79
C VAL A 53 11.62 3.35 -0.90
N ILE A 54 11.34 4.63 -0.63
CA ILE A 54 10.05 5.11 -0.16
C ILE A 54 9.39 5.91 -1.27
N TRP A 55 8.08 5.80 -1.43
CA TRP A 55 7.40 6.37 -2.59
C TRP A 55 5.97 6.79 -2.29
N ASP A 56 5.51 7.78 -3.02
CA ASP A 56 4.11 8.18 -3.05
C ASP A 56 3.42 7.39 -4.17
N ARG A 57 2.43 6.60 -3.79
CA ARG A 57 1.60 5.86 -4.76
C ARG A 57 0.77 6.83 -5.60
N PRO A 58 0.29 6.47 -6.80
CA PRO A 58 -0.79 7.21 -7.45
C PRO A 58 -1.90 7.56 -6.45
N ASN A 59 -2.41 8.76 -6.50
CA ASN A 59 -3.40 9.34 -5.57
C ASN A 59 -2.88 9.62 -4.15
N CYS A 60 -1.58 9.61 -3.91
CA CYS A 60 -0.97 9.86 -2.59
C CYS A 60 0.18 10.87 -2.71
N GLY A 61 0.36 11.68 -1.68
CA GLY A 61 1.49 12.59 -1.55
C GLY A 61 1.70 13.49 -2.76
N ALA A 62 2.91 13.49 -3.32
CA ALA A 62 3.28 14.33 -4.46
C ALA A 62 3.21 13.61 -5.82
N SER A 63 2.74 12.38 -5.87
CA SER A 63 2.52 11.66 -7.14
C SER A 63 1.28 12.16 -7.87
N ASP A 64 1.22 11.84 -9.16
CA ASP A 64 0.07 12.17 -9.98
C ASP A 64 -1.18 11.40 -9.54
N ILE A 65 -2.34 12.04 -9.66
CA ILE A 65 -3.64 11.40 -9.53
C ILE A 65 -3.91 10.56 -10.78
N CYS A 66 -4.43 9.34 -10.53
CA CYS A 66 -4.85 8.40 -11.55
C CYS A 66 -6.13 7.69 -11.11
N VAL A 67 -7.27 8.10 -11.66
CA VAL A 67 -8.58 7.50 -11.37
C VAL A 67 -9.01 6.66 -12.57
N THR A 68 -8.38 5.48 -12.73
CA THR A 68 -8.60 4.56 -13.85
C THR A 68 -8.48 3.10 -13.39
N GLY A 69 -8.77 2.16 -14.27
CA GLY A 69 -8.54 0.73 -14.01
C GLY A 69 -9.60 0.04 -13.16
N ALA A 70 -9.31 -1.21 -12.80
CA ALA A 70 -10.24 -2.07 -12.07
C ALA A 70 -10.30 -1.73 -10.58
N SER A 71 -9.15 -1.40 -9.98
CA SER A 71 -9.03 -0.94 -8.60
C SER A 71 -7.87 0.05 -8.43
N GLU A 72 -7.94 0.89 -7.41
CA GLU A 72 -6.83 1.78 -7.02
C GLU A 72 -5.58 0.96 -6.68
N SER A 73 -5.75 -0.19 -6.03
CA SER A 73 -4.63 -1.03 -5.62
C SER A 73 -3.93 -1.71 -6.79
N ASP A 74 -4.65 -2.05 -7.87
CA ASP A 74 -4.04 -2.56 -9.09
C ASP A 74 -3.18 -1.49 -9.75
N VAL A 75 -3.71 -0.27 -9.90
CA VAL A 75 -2.96 0.88 -10.44
C VAL A 75 -1.69 1.14 -9.63
N GLN A 76 -1.80 1.06 -8.30
CA GLN A 76 -0.66 1.25 -7.41
C GLN A 76 0.37 0.10 -7.51
N ALA A 77 -0.08 -1.14 -7.65
CA ALA A 77 0.81 -2.29 -7.83
C ALA A 77 1.56 -2.24 -9.18
N ASP A 78 0.86 -1.87 -10.25
CA ASP A 78 1.46 -1.69 -11.57
C ASP A 78 2.46 -0.53 -11.57
N ALA A 79 2.13 0.60 -10.92
CA ALA A 79 3.03 1.74 -10.74
C ALA A 79 4.28 1.38 -9.91
N LEU A 80 4.14 0.56 -8.86
CA LEU A 80 5.27 0.06 -8.07
C LEU A 80 6.23 -0.75 -8.94
N ALA A 81 5.69 -1.69 -9.70
CA ALA A 81 6.49 -2.51 -10.59
C ALA A 81 7.23 -1.67 -11.65
N GLY A 82 6.54 -0.70 -12.25
CA GLY A 82 7.13 0.25 -13.20
C GLY A 82 8.24 1.10 -12.55
N LEU A 83 8.02 1.58 -11.33
CA LEU A 83 9.01 2.36 -10.58
C LEU A 83 10.28 1.55 -10.32
N LEU A 84 10.16 0.33 -9.80
CA LEU A 84 11.32 -0.53 -9.51
C LEU A 84 12.11 -0.88 -10.78
N ARG A 85 11.44 -1.16 -11.89
CA ARG A 85 12.11 -1.40 -13.19
C ARG A 85 12.86 -0.15 -13.70
N GLN A 86 12.22 1.01 -13.61
CA GLN A 86 12.82 2.27 -14.05
C GLN A 86 14.06 2.66 -13.22
N LEU A 87 14.03 2.37 -11.91
CA LEU A 87 15.16 2.63 -11.03
C LEU A 87 16.29 1.59 -11.17
N GLY A 88 16.07 0.48 -11.85
CA GLY A 88 17.00 -0.64 -11.90
C GLY A 88 17.16 -1.36 -10.55
N LEU A 89 16.12 -1.30 -9.71
CA LEU A 89 16.08 -1.88 -8.37
C LEU A 89 15.18 -3.13 -8.27
N ALA A 90 14.73 -3.66 -9.39
CA ALA A 90 14.05 -4.95 -9.45
C ALA A 90 15.07 -6.09 -9.66
N PRO A 91 14.90 -7.26 -8.96
CA PRO A 91 13.89 -7.53 -7.94
C PRO A 91 14.25 -6.92 -6.57
N ALA A 92 13.23 -6.47 -5.83
CA ALA A 92 13.37 -5.88 -4.51
C ALA A 92 12.59 -6.68 -3.45
N VAL A 93 12.95 -6.52 -2.19
CA VAL A 93 12.08 -6.92 -1.06
C VAL A 93 10.96 -5.90 -0.94
N VAL A 94 9.73 -6.31 -1.24
CA VAL A 94 8.56 -5.43 -1.27
C VAL A 94 7.81 -5.55 0.04
N ILE A 95 7.76 -4.48 0.81
CA ILE A 95 7.12 -4.49 2.13
C ILE A 95 6.06 -3.42 2.26
N GLY A 96 5.05 -3.68 3.10
CA GLY A 96 3.99 -2.71 3.33
C GLY A 96 3.01 -3.09 4.43
N GLY A 97 2.37 -2.05 4.98
CA GLY A 97 1.34 -2.19 6.00
C GLY A 97 -0.01 -1.60 5.58
N SER A 98 -1.10 -2.15 6.08
CA SER A 98 -2.48 -1.73 5.79
C SER A 98 -2.76 -1.73 4.28
N GLY A 99 -3.16 -0.63 3.68
CA GLY A 99 -3.32 -0.50 2.22
C GLY A 99 -2.05 -0.88 1.45
N GLY A 100 -0.86 -0.60 2.02
CA GLY A 100 0.43 -0.98 1.44
C GLY A 100 0.65 -2.49 1.41
N SER A 101 0.11 -3.25 2.36
CA SER A 101 0.19 -4.71 2.35
C SER A 101 -0.54 -5.32 1.15
N ARG A 102 -1.72 -4.76 0.83
CA ARG A 102 -2.48 -5.18 -0.35
C ARG A 102 -1.75 -4.87 -1.65
N VAL A 103 -1.17 -3.66 -1.76
CA VAL A 103 -0.36 -3.27 -2.93
C VAL A 103 0.86 -4.18 -3.08
N SER A 104 1.55 -4.52 -1.99
CA SER A 104 2.71 -5.42 -2.00
C SER A 104 2.35 -6.83 -2.45
N LEU A 105 1.24 -7.39 -1.94
CA LEU A 105 0.76 -8.71 -2.35
C LEU A 105 0.32 -8.73 -3.83
N LEU A 106 -0.39 -7.69 -4.29
CA LEU A 106 -0.78 -7.56 -5.68
C LEU A 106 0.44 -7.41 -6.60
N ALA A 107 1.44 -6.62 -6.21
CA ALA A 107 2.68 -6.50 -6.98
C ALA A 107 3.40 -7.85 -7.11
N GLY A 108 3.54 -8.61 -6.02
CA GLY A 108 4.15 -9.94 -6.06
C GLY A 108 3.38 -10.97 -6.89
N ALA A 109 2.05 -10.87 -6.93
CA ALA A 109 1.21 -11.78 -7.72
C ALA A 109 1.15 -11.40 -9.21
N ARG A 110 1.11 -10.10 -9.54
CA ARG A 110 0.95 -9.60 -10.91
C ARG A 110 2.28 -9.40 -11.64
N HIS A 111 3.33 -9.11 -10.89
CA HIS A 111 4.68 -8.77 -11.37
C HIS A 111 5.74 -9.56 -10.58
N PRO A 112 5.74 -10.91 -10.65
CA PRO A 112 6.62 -11.73 -9.84
C PRO A 112 8.11 -11.43 -10.03
N GLU A 113 8.49 -10.87 -11.19
CA GLU A 113 9.88 -10.50 -11.50
C GLU A 113 10.39 -9.27 -10.76
N VAL A 114 9.50 -8.46 -10.15
CA VAL A 114 9.94 -7.27 -9.40
C VAL A 114 10.15 -7.54 -7.91
N ALA A 115 9.73 -8.69 -7.42
CA ALA A 115 9.85 -9.04 -6.00
C ALA A 115 10.87 -10.16 -5.79
N SER A 116 11.82 -9.98 -4.88
CA SER A 116 12.69 -11.03 -4.34
C SER A 116 12.15 -11.62 -3.03
N GLY A 117 11.28 -10.89 -2.33
CA GLY A 117 10.59 -11.29 -1.12
C GLY A 117 9.46 -10.32 -0.80
N LEU A 118 8.50 -10.76 0.01
CA LEU A 118 7.37 -9.95 0.47
C LEU A 118 7.31 -9.93 2.00
N ALA A 119 7.05 -8.77 2.61
CA ALA A 119 6.69 -8.75 4.03
C ALA A 119 5.50 -7.81 4.27
N VAL A 120 4.47 -8.30 4.97
CA VAL A 120 3.21 -7.58 5.11
C VAL A 120 2.68 -7.64 6.54
N TRP A 121 2.08 -6.53 6.98
CA TRP A 121 1.44 -6.37 8.29
C TRP A 121 0.19 -5.54 8.20
N TRP A 122 -0.67 -5.62 9.22
CA TRP A 122 -1.96 -4.93 9.25
C TRP A 122 -2.73 -5.12 7.95
N ILE A 123 -2.90 -6.36 7.52
CA ILE A 123 -3.56 -6.66 6.25
C ILE A 123 -5.04 -6.34 6.35
N SER A 124 -5.50 -5.38 5.54
CA SER A 124 -6.90 -4.94 5.55
C SER A 124 -7.84 -6.09 5.23
N GLY A 125 -8.84 -6.31 6.10
CA GLY A 125 -9.77 -7.42 5.97
C GLY A 125 -10.92 -7.38 6.97
N GLY A 126 -11.73 -8.43 6.91
CA GLY A 126 -12.99 -8.49 7.65
C GLY A 126 -14.10 -7.63 7.02
N PRO A 127 -15.36 -8.07 7.13
CA PRO A 127 -16.49 -7.38 6.46
C PRO A 127 -16.61 -5.92 6.86
N PHE A 128 -16.53 -5.62 8.15
CA PHE A 128 -16.64 -4.25 8.65
C PHE A 128 -15.49 -3.37 8.14
N GLY A 129 -14.24 -3.85 8.27
CA GLY A 129 -13.05 -3.11 7.84
C GLY A 129 -13.08 -2.81 6.35
N LEU A 130 -13.38 -3.80 5.51
CA LEU A 130 -13.41 -3.62 4.06
C LEU A 130 -14.53 -2.69 3.61
N MET A 131 -15.76 -2.86 4.10
CA MET A 131 -16.87 -1.99 3.72
C MET A 131 -16.64 -0.55 4.16
N SER A 132 -16.10 -0.33 5.36
CA SER A 132 -15.76 1.01 5.84
C SER A 132 -14.66 1.68 4.98
N LEU A 133 -13.67 0.92 4.51
CA LEU A 133 -12.64 1.41 3.58
C LEU A 133 -13.22 1.80 2.22
N GLY A 134 -14.13 1.00 1.66
CA GLY A 134 -14.81 1.33 0.41
C GLY A 134 -15.54 2.66 0.48
N VAL A 135 -16.30 2.88 1.55
CA VAL A 135 -17.00 4.16 1.79
C VAL A 135 -16.00 5.30 2.03
N HIS A 136 -14.96 5.06 2.84
CA HIS A 136 -13.94 6.06 3.18
C HIS A 136 -13.19 6.58 1.94
N TYR A 137 -12.79 5.70 1.04
CA TYR A 137 -11.99 6.10 -0.12
C TYR A 137 -12.81 6.63 -1.30
N CYS A 138 -14.07 6.23 -1.43
CA CYS A 138 -14.83 6.51 -2.63
C CYS A 138 -16.13 7.30 -2.36
N GLY A 139 -16.79 7.05 -1.22
CA GLY A 139 -18.17 7.48 -1.01
C GLY A 139 -18.39 8.99 -1.08
N ASN A 140 -17.53 9.75 -0.41
CA ASN A 140 -17.66 11.21 -0.39
C ASN A 140 -17.39 11.84 -1.77
N SER A 141 -16.36 11.38 -2.47
CA SER A 141 -16.02 11.83 -3.82
C SER A 141 -17.12 11.50 -4.82
N ILE A 142 -17.73 10.29 -4.76
CA ILE A 142 -18.88 9.91 -5.59
C ILE A 142 -20.07 10.85 -5.32
N ALA A 143 -20.46 11.02 -4.05
CA ALA A 143 -21.60 11.83 -3.69
C ALA A 143 -21.42 13.29 -4.11
N THR A 144 -20.21 13.83 -3.94
CA THR A 144 -19.89 15.21 -4.31
C THR A 144 -19.88 15.42 -5.81
N ALA A 145 -19.24 14.52 -6.57
CA ALA A 145 -19.22 14.57 -8.03
C ALA A 145 -20.65 14.50 -8.60
N TRP A 146 -21.50 13.61 -8.04
CA TRP A 146 -22.89 13.46 -8.44
C TRP A 146 -23.73 14.73 -8.19
N GLN A 147 -23.57 15.33 -7.03
CA GLN A 147 -24.43 16.45 -6.60
C GLN A 147 -23.93 17.81 -7.07
N LYS A 148 -22.61 18.00 -7.17
CA LYS A 148 -21.97 19.31 -7.31
C LYS A 148 -20.93 19.38 -8.43
N GLY A 149 -20.58 18.24 -9.06
CA GLY A 149 -19.57 18.18 -10.11
C GLY A 149 -18.12 18.22 -9.61
N MET A 150 -17.17 18.17 -10.56
CA MET A 150 -15.74 18.05 -10.27
C MET A 150 -15.14 19.31 -9.61
N GLU A 151 -15.71 20.48 -9.82
CA GLU A 151 -15.32 21.73 -9.14
C GLU A 151 -15.42 21.62 -7.60
N ALA A 152 -16.40 20.85 -7.09
CA ALA A 152 -16.54 20.62 -5.67
C ALA A 152 -15.71 19.45 -5.16
N VAL A 153 -15.36 18.49 -6.03
CA VAL A 153 -14.50 17.36 -5.68
C VAL A 153 -13.09 17.81 -5.32
N VAL A 154 -12.53 18.78 -6.06
CA VAL A 154 -11.18 19.29 -5.79
C VAL A 154 -11.04 19.95 -4.43
N ASP A 155 -12.13 20.38 -3.81
CA ASP A 155 -12.12 21.02 -2.49
C ASP A 155 -12.35 20.03 -1.34
N LEU A 156 -12.52 18.74 -1.64
CA LEU A 156 -12.69 17.71 -0.61
C LEU A 156 -11.39 17.47 0.17
N PRO A 157 -11.48 17.30 1.49
CA PRO A 157 -10.30 17.07 2.34
C PRO A 157 -9.40 15.92 1.88
N GLU A 158 -9.97 14.84 1.35
CA GLU A 158 -9.24 13.67 0.88
C GLU A 158 -8.34 13.93 -0.35
N TRP A 159 -8.54 15.03 -1.08
CA TRP A 159 -7.73 15.43 -2.22
C TRP A 159 -6.78 16.60 -1.92
N GLN A 160 -6.94 17.29 -0.76
CA GLN A 160 -6.15 18.48 -0.46
C GLN A 160 -4.65 18.21 -0.38
N GLU A 161 -4.21 17.16 0.34
CA GLU A 161 -2.78 16.86 0.48
C GLU A 161 -2.12 16.63 -0.89
N VAL A 162 -2.75 15.84 -1.76
CA VAL A 162 -2.18 15.53 -3.08
C VAL A 162 -2.20 16.73 -4.03
N ILE A 163 -3.12 17.66 -3.86
CA ILE A 163 -3.17 18.93 -4.61
C ILE A 163 -2.11 19.91 -4.08
N GLU A 164 -1.98 20.06 -2.77
CA GLU A 164 -0.96 20.93 -2.16
C GLU A 164 0.46 20.48 -2.51
N ARG A 165 0.72 19.17 -2.48
CA ARG A 165 2.04 18.61 -2.80
C ARG A 165 2.34 18.57 -4.31
N ASN A 166 1.32 18.48 -5.14
CA ASN A 166 1.41 18.49 -6.60
C ASN A 166 0.23 19.30 -7.18
N PRO A 167 0.41 20.62 -7.38
CA PRO A 167 -0.67 21.49 -7.87
C PRO A 167 -1.27 21.08 -9.22
N GLY A 168 -0.54 20.34 -10.07
CA GLY A 168 -1.04 19.77 -11.31
C GLY A 168 -2.20 18.78 -11.09
N ASN A 169 -2.32 18.20 -9.91
CA ASN A 169 -3.40 17.28 -9.58
C ASN A 169 -4.79 17.94 -9.53
N ARG A 170 -4.84 19.25 -9.20
CA ARG A 170 -6.11 19.98 -9.28
C ARG A 170 -6.68 19.97 -10.70
N GLN A 171 -5.84 20.26 -11.69
CA GLN A 171 -6.25 20.24 -13.09
C GLN A 171 -6.61 18.83 -13.56
N ARG A 172 -5.85 17.80 -13.13
CA ARG A 172 -6.15 16.40 -13.45
C ARG A 172 -7.51 15.95 -12.95
N LEU A 173 -7.94 16.41 -11.76
CA LEU A 173 -9.30 16.14 -11.25
C LEU A 173 -10.36 16.89 -12.06
N LEU A 174 -10.15 18.16 -12.36
CA LEU A 174 -11.10 18.97 -13.11
C LEU A 174 -11.33 18.48 -14.54
N GLU A 175 -10.32 17.87 -15.15
CA GLU A 175 -10.39 17.31 -16.50
C GLU A 175 -11.08 15.93 -16.57
N GLN A 176 -11.40 15.30 -15.42
CA GLN A 176 -12.15 14.06 -15.41
C GLN A 176 -13.59 14.29 -15.89
N ASP A 177 -14.08 13.41 -16.76
CA ASP A 177 -15.53 13.33 -17.00
C ASP A 177 -16.23 12.87 -15.72
N PRO A 178 -17.22 13.60 -15.20
CA PRO A 178 -17.85 13.26 -13.93
C PRO A 178 -18.49 11.87 -13.91
N ARG A 179 -19.03 11.40 -15.04
CA ARG A 179 -19.68 10.09 -15.12
C ARG A 179 -18.64 8.98 -15.07
N GLU A 180 -17.53 9.12 -15.81
CA GLU A 180 -16.42 8.16 -15.80
C GLU A 180 -15.72 8.14 -14.44
N PHE A 181 -15.54 9.30 -13.80
CA PHE A 181 -15.01 9.41 -12.45
C PHE A 181 -15.87 8.64 -11.45
N ILE A 182 -17.19 8.90 -11.44
CA ILE A 182 -18.14 8.20 -10.56
C ILE A 182 -18.11 6.68 -10.84
N ALA A 183 -18.26 6.27 -12.11
CA ALA A 183 -18.26 4.85 -12.47
C ALA A 183 -16.96 4.14 -12.07
N THR A 184 -15.82 4.82 -12.12
CA THR A 184 -14.55 4.27 -11.68
C THR A 184 -14.50 4.11 -10.17
N LEU A 185 -14.92 5.12 -9.41
CA LEU A 185 -14.94 5.04 -7.95
C LEU A 185 -15.97 4.04 -7.43
N GLU A 186 -17.14 3.91 -8.08
CA GLU A 186 -18.12 2.85 -7.76
C GLU A 186 -17.51 1.45 -7.96
N ARG A 187 -16.82 1.25 -9.07
CA ARG A 187 -16.10 0.00 -9.35
C ARG A 187 -15.02 -0.26 -8.29
N TRP A 188 -14.25 0.75 -7.90
CA TRP A 188 -13.24 0.64 -6.84
C TRP A 188 -13.87 0.34 -5.47
N MET A 189 -14.99 0.98 -5.14
CA MET A 189 -15.72 0.71 -3.90
C MET A 189 -16.21 -0.75 -3.84
N LEU A 190 -16.66 -1.30 -4.96
CA LEU A 190 -17.12 -2.70 -5.04
C LEU A 190 -15.98 -3.72 -4.85
N VAL A 191 -14.72 -3.36 -5.09
CA VAL A 191 -13.57 -4.24 -4.80
C VAL A 191 -13.45 -4.50 -3.30
N TYR A 192 -13.89 -3.58 -2.45
CA TYR A 192 -13.90 -3.76 -1.00
C TYR A 192 -15.06 -4.62 -0.48
N TYR A 193 -15.98 -5.05 -1.33
CA TYR A 193 -17.00 -5.99 -0.92
C TYR A 193 -16.36 -7.36 -0.67
N PRO A 194 -16.52 -7.95 0.55
CA PRO A 194 -15.86 -9.21 0.90
C PRO A 194 -16.27 -10.35 -0.05
N ARG A 195 -15.29 -11.04 -0.61
CA ARG A 195 -15.50 -12.17 -1.53
C ARG A 195 -14.87 -13.44 -0.96
N PRO A 196 -15.58 -14.59 -0.97
CA PRO A 196 -15.07 -15.82 -0.38
C PRO A 196 -13.84 -16.41 -1.07
N ASP A 197 -13.64 -16.08 -2.35
CA ASP A 197 -12.54 -16.56 -3.19
C ASP A 197 -11.32 -15.63 -3.19
N GLU A 198 -11.38 -14.50 -2.51
CA GLU A 198 -10.27 -13.56 -2.34
C GLU A 198 -9.62 -13.68 -0.95
N VAL A 199 -8.33 -13.40 -0.86
CA VAL A 199 -7.58 -13.30 0.42
C VAL A 199 -7.49 -11.85 0.91
N VAL A 200 -7.39 -10.92 -0.03
CA VAL A 200 -7.52 -9.47 0.15
C VAL A 200 -8.24 -8.91 -1.08
N PRO A 201 -8.83 -7.72 -1.00
CA PRO A 201 -9.50 -7.10 -2.14
C PRO A 201 -8.65 -7.11 -3.41
N GLY A 202 -9.18 -7.71 -4.47
CA GLY A 202 -8.53 -7.83 -5.78
C GLY A 202 -7.53 -8.98 -5.91
N LEU A 203 -7.26 -9.76 -4.86
CA LEU A 203 -6.34 -10.90 -4.91
C LEU A 203 -7.07 -12.21 -4.65
N ALA A 204 -7.36 -12.95 -5.72
CA ALA A 204 -7.94 -14.27 -5.61
C ALA A 204 -6.99 -15.27 -4.90
N LYS A 205 -7.56 -16.24 -4.18
CA LYS A 205 -6.79 -17.30 -3.50
C LYS A 205 -5.86 -18.06 -4.45
N SER A 206 -6.33 -18.32 -5.69
CA SER A 206 -5.51 -18.97 -6.71
C SER A 206 -4.29 -18.13 -7.12
N ALA A 207 -4.45 -16.81 -7.24
CA ALA A 207 -3.35 -15.91 -7.56
C ALA A 207 -2.36 -15.79 -6.38
N ALA A 208 -2.87 -15.73 -5.14
CA ALA A 208 -2.02 -15.79 -3.94
C ALA A 208 -1.21 -17.09 -3.87
N GLY A 209 -1.82 -18.22 -4.27
CA GLY A 209 -1.14 -19.51 -4.39
C GLY A 209 -0.02 -19.56 -5.43
N GLY A 210 0.02 -18.61 -6.36
CA GLY A 210 1.08 -18.43 -7.36
C GLY A 210 2.28 -17.59 -6.89
N ILE A 211 2.20 -16.97 -5.71
CA ILE A 211 3.33 -16.20 -5.16
C ILE A 211 4.42 -17.17 -4.72
N ALA A 212 5.55 -17.15 -5.43
CA ALA A 212 6.65 -18.09 -5.25
C ALA A 212 7.81 -17.54 -4.41
N VAL A 213 7.87 -16.23 -4.19
CA VAL A 213 8.95 -15.61 -3.40
C VAL A 213 8.72 -15.79 -1.90
N PRO A 214 9.80 -15.85 -1.08
CA PRO A 214 9.68 -15.87 0.37
C PRO A 214 8.75 -14.76 0.86
N THR A 215 7.80 -15.10 1.73
CA THR A 215 6.80 -14.15 2.21
C THR A 215 6.72 -14.20 3.73
N LEU A 216 6.86 -13.02 4.38
CA LEU A 216 6.68 -12.85 5.80
C LEU A 216 5.33 -12.17 6.08
N VAL A 217 4.51 -12.78 6.89
CA VAL A 217 3.22 -12.24 7.31
C VAL A 217 3.24 -12.00 8.81
N PHE A 218 3.10 -10.73 9.21
CA PHE A 218 2.90 -10.41 10.62
C PHE A 218 1.43 -10.56 10.98
N ARG A 219 1.16 -11.33 12.04
CA ARG A 219 -0.20 -11.59 12.50
C ARG A 219 -0.82 -10.30 13.07
N SER A 220 -2.04 -9.99 12.66
CA SER A 220 -2.78 -8.86 13.20
C SER A 220 -3.32 -9.14 14.60
N GLY A 221 -3.54 -8.08 15.38
CA GLY A 221 -4.08 -8.17 16.74
C GLY A 221 -5.53 -8.69 16.77
N THR A 222 -5.94 -9.24 17.90
CA THR A 222 -7.31 -9.79 18.09
C THR A 222 -8.38 -8.72 18.16
N THR A 223 -8.01 -7.50 18.51
CA THR A 223 -8.96 -6.38 18.69
C THR A 223 -9.08 -5.49 17.46
N ASP A 224 -8.26 -5.73 16.43
CA ASP A 224 -8.24 -4.93 15.20
C ASP A 224 -9.36 -5.39 14.26
N VAL A 225 -10.38 -4.56 14.11
CA VAL A 225 -11.54 -4.83 13.24
C VAL A 225 -11.31 -4.41 11.78
N HIS A 226 -10.24 -3.67 11.49
CA HIS A 226 -9.88 -3.20 10.16
C HIS A 226 -8.82 -4.09 9.49
N HIS A 227 -7.96 -4.71 10.31
CA HIS A 227 -6.90 -5.62 9.88
C HIS A 227 -7.04 -6.90 10.70
N THR A 228 -8.06 -7.70 10.39
CA THR A 228 -8.42 -8.82 11.26
C THR A 228 -7.33 -9.90 11.31
N ARG A 229 -7.17 -10.52 12.48
CA ARG A 229 -6.26 -11.68 12.66
C ARG A 229 -6.56 -12.78 11.64
N ALA A 230 -7.84 -13.06 11.41
CA ALA A 230 -8.27 -14.04 10.42
C ALA A 230 -7.78 -13.73 9.00
N THR A 231 -7.64 -12.45 8.63
CA THR A 231 -7.11 -12.05 7.32
C THR A 231 -5.63 -12.36 7.20
N SER A 232 -4.81 -12.03 8.22
CA SER A 232 -3.38 -12.37 8.19
C SER A 232 -3.15 -13.88 8.15
N GLU A 233 -3.94 -14.65 8.88
CA GLU A 233 -3.90 -16.12 8.87
C GLU A 233 -4.35 -16.69 7.50
N ALA A 234 -5.39 -16.11 6.88
CA ALA A 234 -5.86 -16.53 5.56
C ALA A 234 -4.82 -16.25 4.46
N VAL A 235 -4.14 -15.09 4.52
CA VAL A 235 -3.05 -14.76 3.59
C VAL A 235 -1.89 -15.73 3.77
N ALA A 236 -1.47 -15.99 5.02
CA ALA A 236 -0.40 -16.94 5.30
C ALA A 236 -0.73 -18.38 4.85
N ALA A 237 -1.99 -18.77 4.96
CA ALA A 237 -2.43 -20.09 4.48
C ALA A 237 -2.54 -20.19 2.94
N ALA A 238 -2.80 -19.09 2.25
CA ALA A 238 -2.98 -19.06 0.80
C ALA A 238 -1.65 -18.93 0.03
N VAL A 239 -0.62 -18.32 0.61
CA VAL A 239 0.71 -18.13 0.00
C VAL A 239 1.61 -19.28 0.43
N PRO A 240 2.06 -20.16 -0.48
CA PRO A 240 2.79 -21.38 -0.12
C PRO A 240 4.13 -21.15 0.59
N THR A 241 4.76 -20.01 0.34
CA THR A 241 6.05 -19.61 0.89
C THR A 241 5.93 -18.77 2.15
N ALA A 242 4.71 -18.55 2.65
CA ALA A 242 4.49 -17.63 3.76
C ALA A 242 4.92 -18.21 5.11
N GLN A 243 5.60 -17.37 5.88
CA GLN A 243 5.87 -17.57 7.30
C GLN A 243 5.01 -16.58 8.09
N LEU A 244 4.15 -17.09 8.99
CA LEU A 244 3.34 -16.27 9.90
C LEU A 244 4.09 -16.08 11.21
N VAL A 245 4.25 -14.82 11.64
CA VAL A 245 4.97 -14.47 12.87
C VAL A 245 4.20 -13.44 13.69
N GLU A 246 4.46 -13.38 15.00
CA GLU A 246 3.93 -12.33 15.85
C GLU A 246 4.73 -11.02 15.63
N PRO A 247 4.05 -9.86 15.54
CA PRO A 247 4.75 -8.57 15.49
C PRO A 247 5.37 -8.21 16.85
N PRO A 248 6.30 -7.22 16.90
CA PRO A 248 6.95 -6.81 18.14
C PRO A 248 6.07 -5.94 19.06
N TRP A 249 4.79 -5.85 18.78
CA TRP A 249 3.78 -5.13 19.56
C TRP A 249 2.61 -6.03 19.97
N GLY A 250 1.76 -5.53 20.87
CA GLY A 250 0.63 -6.29 21.39
C GLY A 250 -0.61 -6.28 20.49
N ASP A 251 -1.60 -7.06 20.88
CA ASP A 251 -2.87 -7.27 20.16
C ASP A 251 -3.69 -5.99 19.95
N ASN A 252 -3.48 -4.97 20.78
CA ASN A 252 -4.26 -3.73 20.75
C ASN A 252 -3.55 -2.56 20.04
N GLU A 253 -2.40 -2.80 19.41
CA GLU A 253 -1.55 -1.74 18.82
C GLU A 253 -2.31 -0.80 17.90
N TRP A 254 -3.13 -1.32 16.99
CA TRP A 254 -3.89 -0.48 16.06
C TRP A 254 -4.79 0.53 16.78
N ASN A 255 -5.55 0.05 17.78
CA ASN A 255 -6.47 0.92 18.54
C ASN A 255 -5.70 1.90 19.43
N GLU A 256 -4.58 1.48 20.02
CA GLU A 256 -3.70 2.35 20.79
C GLU A 256 -3.11 3.47 19.94
N ARG A 257 -2.67 3.17 18.73
CA ARG A 257 -2.17 4.20 17.78
C ARG A 257 -3.28 5.16 17.38
N GLY A 258 -4.46 4.65 17.04
CA GLY A 258 -5.62 5.49 16.71
C GLY A 258 -6.05 6.41 17.86
N ALA A 259 -5.87 5.99 19.11
CA ALA A 259 -6.23 6.76 20.29
C ALA A 259 -5.14 7.72 20.77
N SER A 260 -3.86 7.50 20.44
CA SER A 260 -2.74 8.26 21.01
C SER A 260 -2.59 9.67 20.43
N GLY A 261 -3.16 9.93 19.24
CA GLY A 261 -2.91 11.16 18.51
C GLY A 261 -1.54 11.22 17.80
N ASP A 262 -0.70 10.20 17.97
CA ASP A 262 0.55 10.04 17.25
C ASP A 262 0.31 9.51 15.82
N SER A 263 1.37 9.48 15.00
CA SER A 263 1.30 8.80 13.71
C SER A 263 0.96 7.30 13.89
N LEU A 264 0.07 6.80 13.05
CA LEU A 264 -0.27 5.37 13.02
C LEU A 264 0.96 4.48 12.77
N PHE A 265 1.97 4.98 12.02
CA PHE A 265 3.12 4.18 11.60
C PHE A 265 4.37 4.39 12.46
N ILE A 266 4.28 5.19 13.52
CA ILE A 266 5.43 5.58 14.35
C ILE A 266 6.23 4.38 14.92
N ARG A 267 5.57 3.23 15.08
CA ARG A 267 6.20 2.00 15.58
C ARG A 267 6.67 1.02 14.48
N TRP A 268 6.49 1.33 13.21
CA TRP A 268 6.95 0.46 12.12
C TRP A 268 8.45 0.15 12.18
N PRO A 269 9.34 1.06 12.62
CA PRO A 269 10.76 0.72 12.79
C PRO A 269 11.02 -0.47 13.71
N LEU A 270 10.12 -0.79 14.64
CA LEU A 270 10.25 -1.96 15.51
C LEU A 270 10.22 -3.30 14.76
N LEU A 271 9.67 -3.33 13.52
CA LEU A 271 9.66 -4.53 12.68
C LEU A 271 11.06 -4.86 12.11
N VAL A 272 11.96 -3.87 12.03
CA VAL A 272 13.24 -3.99 11.31
C VAL A 272 14.08 -5.20 11.75
N PRO A 273 14.26 -5.51 13.05
CA PRO A 273 15.04 -6.70 13.44
C PRO A 273 14.48 -8.01 12.87
N GLN A 274 13.16 -8.21 12.95
CA GLN A 274 12.52 -9.42 12.44
C GLN A 274 12.55 -9.48 10.90
N LEU A 275 12.41 -8.34 10.22
CA LEU A 275 12.51 -8.25 8.76
C LEU A 275 13.92 -8.61 8.28
N LEU A 276 14.96 -8.09 8.94
CA LEU A 276 16.35 -8.40 8.59
C LEU A 276 16.67 -9.87 8.83
N GLU A 277 16.32 -10.40 10.00
CA GLU A 277 16.55 -11.81 10.33
C GLU A 277 15.87 -12.75 9.33
N TRP A 278 14.65 -12.44 8.93
CA TRP A 278 13.92 -13.21 7.91
C TRP A 278 14.58 -13.07 6.54
N ALA A 279 14.89 -11.87 6.10
CA ALA A 279 15.45 -11.64 4.77
C ALA A 279 16.83 -12.30 4.62
N ASP A 280 17.71 -12.18 5.62
CA ASP A 280 19.05 -12.79 5.59
C ASP A 280 19.00 -14.31 5.51
N ARG A 281 17.92 -14.94 5.98
CA ARG A 281 17.74 -16.41 5.91
C ARG A 281 17.03 -16.88 4.64
N ALA A 282 16.04 -16.13 4.17
CA ALA A 282 15.08 -16.63 3.21
C ALA A 282 15.14 -15.96 1.83
N VAL A 283 15.58 -14.71 1.76
CA VAL A 283 15.58 -13.95 0.51
C VAL A 283 16.95 -14.05 -0.15
N PRO A 284 17.04 -14.46 -1.42
CA PRO A 284 18.30 -14.45 -2.16
C PRO A 284 18.93 -13.05 -2.21
N GLY A 285 20.25 -12.98 -1.97
CA GLY A 285 21.02 -11.74 -2.05
C GLY A 285 21.24 -11.23 -3.47
#